data_860e0e2b9748ec74bd03517c155b7a00
#
_entry.id   860e0e2b9748ec74bd03517c155b7a00
#
_cell.length_a   1.000
_cell.length_b   1.000
_cell.length_c   1.000
_cell.angle_alpha   90.00
_cell.angle_beta   90.00
_cell.angle_gamma   90.00
#
_symmetry.space_group_name_H-M   'P 1'
#
loop_
_entity.id
_entity.type
_entity.pdbx_description
1 polymer ?
#
loop_
_entity_poly.entity_id
_entity_poly.type
_entity_poly.pdbx_seq_one_letter_code
_entity_poly.pdbx_strand_id
1 'polypeptide(L)'
;RSSDLNGGRINRNCFYNNEQLEFYTKHNIGFKLVFTNDTIDVTDPIGNELLDVFHRTGNGVTLINDGLRRHIRKHYPKYKLTYSITGTDNINIPMNRSDINVYRELEGKYDYIVPRAEHNLDHKLLLLDKSKYELYVTEGCCTCCPVWTEHFASISEGNRNEIIFTESLARKYEDCWLERGSSEFDFDAHILNAEQISILYKKGFMHFKMSGRDADTRPNTGSYTDYLDSLLEIYEKIK
;
A
#
# COMPACT_ATOMS: atom_id res chain seq x y z
N ARG A 1 20.68 0.12 10.54
CA ARG A 1 20.65 0.86 9.29
C ARG A 1 19.47 0.38 8.49
N SER A 2 18.60 1.28 8.00
CA SER A 2 17.50 0.90 7.14
C SER A 2 17.99 0.61 5.71
N SER A 3 17.26 -0.25 4.97
CA SER A 3 17.54 -0.48 3.56
C SER A 3 17.20 0.76 2.73
N ASP A 4 18.05 1.11 1.77
CA ASP A 4 17.77 2.17 0.78
C ASP A 4 16.55 1.84 -0.10
N LEU A 5 16.10 0.59 -0.10
CA LEU A 5 14.87 0.16 -0.80
C LEU A 5 13.60 0.52 -0.02
N ASN A 6 13.71 0.82 1.28
CA ASN A 6 12.56 1.11 2.12
C ASN A 6 11.97 2.49 1.80
N GLY A 7 10.74 2.51 1.33
CA GLY A 7 9.98 3.72 1.03
C GLY A 7 8.59 3.71 1.67
N GLY A 8 8.41 2.97 2.75
CA GLY A 8 7.13 2.85 3.44
C GLY A 8 6.58 4.21 3.91
N ARG A 9 5.27 4.30 4.12
CA ARG A 9 4.58 5.51 4.58
C ARG A 9 4.96 5.97 5.99
N ILE A 10 5.61 5.10 6.77
CA ILE A 10 5.93 5.34 8.18
C ILE A 10 7.38 4.99 8.39
N ASN A 11 8.14 5.95 8.91
CA ASN A 11 9.50 5.72 9.37
C ASN A 11 9.47 4.98 10.72
N ARG A 12 9.05 3.72 10.70
CA ARG A 12 9.09 2.83 11.87
C ARG A 12 9.80 1.56 11.49
N ASN A 13 10.87 1.27 12.19
CA ASN A 13 11.55 -0.01 12.14
C ASN A 13 10.68 -1.03 12.88
N CYS A 14 9.94 -1.83 12.15
CA CYS A 14 9.28 -3.01 12.71
C CYS A 14 10.29 -4.15 12.72
N PHE A 15 10.75 -4.51 13.90
CA PHE A 15 11.62 -5.67 14.08
C PHE A 15 10.76 -6.90 14.39
N TYR A 16 10.91 -7.94 13.59
CA TYR A 16 10.36 -9.25 13.91
C TYR A 16 11.49 -10.14 14.42
N ASN A 17 11.30 -10.82 15.53
CA ASN A 17 12.21 -11.85 15.97
C ASN A 17 11.95 -13.17 15.22
N ASN A 18 12.89 -14.11 15.30
CA ASN A 18 12.78 -15.39 14.58
C ASN A 18 11.54 -16.20 15.00
N GLU A 19 11.14 -16.15 16.26
CA GLU A 19 9.95 -16.86 16.77
C GLU A 19 8.67 -16.34 16.10
N GLN A 20 8.55 -15.01 15.95
CA GLN A 20 7.42 -14.40 15.25
C GLN A 20 7.41 -14.80 13.76
N LEU A 21 8.57 -14.81 13.11
CA LEU A 21 8.68 -15.22 11.70
C LEU A 21 8.28 -16.69 11.52
N GLU A 22 8.72 -17.56 12.41
CA GLU A 22 8.35 -18.98 12.44
C GLU A 22 6.86 -19.17 12.70
N PHE A 23 6.29 -18.43 13.66
CA PHE A 23 4.86 -18.47 13.94
C PHE A 23 4.03 -18.15 12.71
N TYR A 24 4.29 -17.03 12.05
CA TYR A 24 3.57 -16.63 10.83
C TYR A 24 3.74 -17.63 9.70
N THR A 25 4.94 -18.16 9.55
CA THR A 25 5.23 -19.20 8.53
C THR A 25 4.42 -20.46 8.76
N LYS A 26 4.39 -20.94 10.00
CA LYS A 26 3.63 -22.15 10.41
C LYS A 26 2.13 -21.98 10.17
N HIS A 27 1.61 -20.76 10.26
CA HIS A 27 0.20 -20.46 10.05
C HIS A 27 -0.14 -20.05 8.61
N ASN A 28 0.79 -20.27 7.64
CA ASN A 28 0.64 -19.88 6.24
C ASN A 28 0.37 -18.38 6.02
N ILE A 29 0.84 -17.54 6.94
CA ILE A 29 0.76 -16.09 6.80
C ILE A 29 1.99 -15.63 6.03
N GLY A 30 1.77 -15.06 4.86
CA GLY A 30 2.82 -14.52 4.01
C GLY A 30 3.27 -13.13 4.46
N PHE A 31 4.50 -12.77 4.08
CA PHE A 31 5.05 -11.45 4.28
C PHE A 31 5.09 -10.69 2.96
N LYS A 32 4.86 -9.40 3.04
CA LYS A 32 5.01 -8.49 1.90
C LYS A 32 6.00 -7.39 2.27
N LEU A 33 7.20 -7.45 1.69
CA LEU A 33 8.20 -6.40 1.83
C LEU A 33 7.73 -5.15 1.10
N VAL A 34 7.98 -3.96 1.66
CA VAL A 34 7.55 -2.69 1.08
C VAL A 34 8.78 -1.90 0.65
N PHE A 35 9.10 -1.94 -0.64
CA PHE A 35 10.23 -1.28 -1.28
C PHE A 35 9.72 -0.22 -2.27
N THR A 36 9.08 0.81 -1.73
CA THR A 36 8.40 1.85 -2.50
C THR A 36 9.21 3.15 -2.59
N ASN A 37 10.51 3.08 -2.41
CA ASN A 37 11.38 4.20 -2.72
C ASN A 37 11.45 4.41 -4.24
N ASP A 38 11.44 5.65 -4.68
CA ASP A 38 11.54 6.02 -6.10
C ASP A 38 12.98 5.96 -6.61
N THR A 39 13.93 6.31 -5.75
CA THR A 39 15.37 6.29 -6.04
C THR A 39 16.00 5.07 -5.38
N ILE A 40 16.27 4.05 -6.17
CA ILE A 40 16.72 2.74 -5.67
C ILE A 40 18.08 2.38 -6.24
N ASP A 41 18.98 1.97 -5.36
CA ASP A 41 20.13 1.15 -5.71
C ASP A 41 19.77 -0.33 -5.57
N VAL A 42 19.61 -1.03 -6.68
CA VAL A 42 19.29 -2.47 -6.67
C VAL A 42 20.41 -3.33 -6.08
N THR A 43 21.59 -2.76 -5.88
CA THR A 43 22.74 -3.44 -5.25
C THR A 43 22.80 -3.23 -3.74
N ASP A 44 21.85 -2.50 -3.14
CA ASP A 44 21.81 -2.28 -1.69
C ASP A 44 21.90 -3.61 -0.93
N PRO A 45 22.95 -3.80 -0.10
CA PRO A 45 23.21 -5.08 0.55
C PRO A 45 22.13 -5.46 1.56
N ILE A 46 21.58 -4.47 2.28
CA ILE A 46 20.55 -4.72 3.30
C ILE A 46 19.23 -5.12 2.63
N GLY A 47 18.85 -4.44 1.55
CA GLY A 47 17.66 -4.78 0.78
C GLY A 47 17.74 -6.17 0.17
N ASN A 48 18.91 -6.54 -0.36
CA ASN A 48 19.13 -7.89 -0.91
C ASN A 48 19.16 -8.95 0.19
N GLU A 49 19.74 -8.68 1.36
CA GLU A 49 19.66 -9.59 2.51
C GLU A 49 18.20 -9.86 2.92
N LEU A 50 17.36 -8.82 2.97
CA LEU A 50 15.93 -8.98 3.24
C LEU A 50 15.23 -9.80 2.14
N LEU A 51 15.59 -9.56 0.88
CA LEU A 51 15.04 -10.34 -0.23
C LEU A 51 15.45 -11.82 -0.11
N ASP A 52 16.68 -12.13 0.28
CA ASP A 52 17.13 -13.51 0.49
C ASP A 52 16.38 -14.20 1.64
N VAL A 53 16.30 -13.55 2.79
CA VAL A 53 15.64 -14.10 4.00
C VAL A 53 14.19 -14.43 3.76
N PHE A 54 13.46 -13.60 3.03
CA PHE A 54 12.03 -13.76 2.79
C PHE A 54 11.69 -14.43 1.46
N HIS A 55 12.68 -14.92 0.69
CA HIS A 55 12.46 -15.51 -0.64
C HIS A 55 11.79 -16.87 -0.58
N ARG A 56 10.48 -16.89 -0.46
CA ARG A 56 9.65 -18.10 -0.47
C ARG A 56 8.30 -17.88 -1.16
N THR A 57 7.68 -18.98 -1.58
CA THR A 57 6.32 -18.96 -2.12
C THR A 57 5.33 -18.47 -1.05
N GLY A 58 4.40 -17.65 -1.44
CA GLY A 58 3.44 -17.01 -0.54
C GLY A 58 3.86 -15.62 -0.06
N ASN A 59 5.14 -15.26 -0.18
CA ASN A 59 5.62 -13.93 0.11
C ASN A 59 5.57 -13.01 -1.12
N GLY A 60 5.58 -11.71 -0.88
CA GLY A 60 5.53 -10.71 -1.92
C GLY A 60 6.40 -9.48 -1.66
N VAL A 61 6.54 -8.66 -2.68
CA VAL A 61 7.18 -7.35 -2.60
C VAL A 61 6.27 -6.30 -3.21
N THR A 62 6.03 -5.23 -2.47
CA THR A 62 5.35 -4.03 -2.97
C THR A 62 6.40 -3.03 -3.40
N LEU A 63 6.35 -2.56 -4.63
CA LEU A 63 7.37 -1.67 -5.21
C LEU A 63 6.79 -0.76 -6.30
N ILE A 64 7.59 0.23 -6.73
CA ILE A 64 7.25 1.15 -7.82
C ILE A 64 8.33 1.20 -8.90
N ASN A 65 9.58 0.86 -8.56
CA ASN A 65 10.71 1.00 -9.45
C ASN A 65 10.82 -0.20 -10.40
N ASP A 66 10.86 0.07 -11.71
CA ASP A 66 10.92 -0.98 -12.74
C ASP A 66 12.29 -1.70 -12.78
N GLY A 67 13.37 -1.02 -12.42
CA GLY A 67 14.70 -1.65 -12.27
C GLY A 67 14.70 -2.71 -11.20
N LEU A 68 14.15 -2.37 -10.01
CA LEU A 68 14.00 -3.32 -8.91
C LEU A 68 13.04 -4.46 -9.28
N ARG A 69 11.95 -4.18 -9.99
CA ARG A 69 11.05 -5.22 -10.50
C ARG A 69 11.79 -6.25 -11.35
N ARG A 70 12.61 -5.79 -12.31
CA ARG A 70 13.40 -6.69 -13.16
C ARG A 70 14.43 -7.47 -12.36
N HIS A 71 15.09 -6.82 -11.40
CA HIS A 71 16.06 -7.46 -10.51
C HIS A 71 15.40 -8.60 -9.72
N ILE A 72 14.26 -8.33 -9.08
CA ILE A 72 13.54 -9.33 -8.28
C ILE A 72 13.02 -10.46 -9.18
N ARG A 73 12.43 -10.17 -10.34
CA ARG A 73 11.98 -11.23 -11.26
C ARG A 73 13.10 -12.17 -11.68
N LYS A 74 14.32 -11.64 -11.87
CA LYS A 74 15.49 -12.42 -12.29
C LYS A 74 16.07 -13.25 -11.15
N HIS A 75 16.22 -12.69 -9.97
CA HIS A 75 16.98 -13.30 -8.87
C HIS A 75 16.09 -13.94 -7.80
N TYR A 76 14.85 -13.48 -7.66
CA TYR A 76 13.92 -13.87 -6.61
C TYR A 76 12.53 -14.26 -7.17
N PRO A 77 12.45 -15.28 -8.07
CA PRO A 77 11.25 -15.55 -8.86
C PRO A 77 10.04 -16.06 -8.06
N LYS A 78 10.21 -16.43 -6.78
CA LYS A 78 9.11 -16.91 -5.95
C LYS A 78 8.21 -15.79 -5.42
N TYR A 79 8.70 -14.54 -5.42
CA TYR A 79 7.91 -13.42 -4.93
C TYR A 79 6.74 -13.08 -5.85
N LYS A 80 5.61 -12.77 -5.23
CA LYS A 80 4.55 -12.02 -5.89
C LYS A 80 4.87 -10.53 -5.85
N LEU A 81 4.82 -9.87 -7.00
CA LEU A 81 5.12 -8.45 -7.10
C LEU A 81 3.85 -7.63 -7.16
N THR A 82 3.75 -6.66 -6.26
CA THR A 82 2.62 -5.71 -6.18
C THR A 82 3.10 -4.33 -6.58
N TYR A 83 2.43 -3.71 -7.54
CA TYR A 83 2.65 -2.29 -7.83
C TYR A 83 1.95 -1.43 -6.77
N SER A 84 2.71 -0.51 -6.16
CA SER A 84 2.20 0.33 -5.07
C SER A 84 1.34 1.47 -5.59
N ILE A 85 0.32 1.84 -4.80
CA ILE A 85 -0.45 3.07 -4.99
C ILE A 85 0.44 4.32 -5.06
N THR A 86 1.59 4.32 -4.36
CA THR A 86 2.54 5.45 -4.37
C THR A 86 3.25 5.65 -5.71
N GLY A 87 3.21 4.65 -6.58
CA GLY A 87 3.78 4.72 -7.91
C GLY A 87 2.81 5.23 -8.98
N THR A 88 1.54 5.40 -8.66
CA THR A 88 0.55 5.85 -9.65
C THR A 88 0.79 7.28 -10.14
N ASP A 89 1.47 8.12 -9.35
CA ASP A 89 1.86 9.46 -9.77
C ASP A 89 2.99 9.45 -10.81
N ASN A 90 3.87 8.43 -10.78
CA ASN A 90 4.97 8.29 -11.73
C ASN A 90 4.51 7.90 -13.16
N ILE A 91 3.27 7.45 -13.30
CA ILE A 91 2.67 7.11 -14.60
C ILE A 91 1.72 8.20 -15.09
N ASN A 92 1.91 9.43 -14.62
CA ASN A 92 1.13 10.60 -15.02
C ASN A 92 -0.39 10.37 -14.98
N ILE A 93 -0.90 9.67 -13.96
CA ILE A 93 -2.32 9.67 -13.68
C ILE A 93 -2.62 10.99 -12.97
N PRO A 94 -3.16 12.01 -13.64
CA PRO A 94 -3.62 13.20 -12.95
C PRO A 94 -4.64 12.76 -11.90
N MET A 95 -4.56 13.33 -10.70
CA MET A 95 -5.42 12.98 -9.56
C MET A 95 -6.92 12.99 -9.88
N ASN A 96 -7.32 13.67 -10.95
CA ASN A 96 -8.71 13.81 -11.40
C ASN A 96 -9.04 13.02 -12.68
N ARG A 97 -8.14 12.18 -13.19
CA ARG A 97 -8.40 11.37 -14.39
C ARG A 97 -8.46 9.90 -14.04
N SER A 98 -9.63 9.35 -14.21
CA SER A 98 -9.92 7.92 -14.20
C SER A 98 -9.41 7.24 -15.49
N ASP A 99 -8.14 7.46 -15.89
CA ASP A 99 -7.59 6.71 -17.01
C ASP A 99 -7.12 5.33 -16.54
N ILE A 100 -8.07 4.45 -16.50
CA ILE A 100 -7.88 3.03 -16.15
C ILE A 100 -6.94 2.30 -17.10
N ASN A 101 -6.67 2.84 -18.29
CA ASN A 101 -5.77 2.20 -19.23
C ASN A 101 -4.35 2.08 -18.67
N VAL A 102 -3.94 2.99 -17.80
CA VAL A 102 -2.65 2.91 -17.10
C VAL A 102 -2.52 1.61 -16.30
N TYR A 103 -3.58 1.19 -15.63
CA TYR A 103 -3.56 -0.07 -14.89
C TYR A 103 -3.39 -1.28 -15.80
N ARG A 104 -3.97 -1.27 -17.00
CA ARG A 104 -3.79 -2.36 -17.99
C ARG A 104 -2.34 -2.57 -18.38
N GLU A 105 -1.55 -1.51 -18.50
CA GLU A 105 -0.13 -1.62 -18.80
C GLU A 105 0.66 -2.28 -17.66
N LEU A 106 0.16 -2.18 -16.43
CA LEU A 106 0.76 -2.81 -15.26
C LEU A 106 0.37 -4.28 -15.12
N GLU A 107 -0.80 -4.70 -15.63
CA GLU A 107 -1.29 -6.07 -15.54
C GLU A 107 -0.32 -7.11 -16.15
N GLY A 108 0.43 -6.72 -17.20
CA GLY A 108 1.45 -7.56 -17.81
C GLY A 108 2.79 -7.62 -17.05
N LYS A 109 2.99 -6.71 -16.09
CA LYS A 109 4.28 -6.55 -15.39
C LYS A 109 4.24 -7.05 -13.95
N TYR A 110 3.08 -6.96 -13.29
CA TYR A 110 2.89 -7.23 -11.86
C TYR A 110 1.88 -8.35 -11.63
N ASP A 111 2.02 -9.04 -10.51
CA ASP A 111 1.03 -10.02 -10.06
C ASP A 111 -0.18 -9.32 -9.47
N TYR A 112 0.06 -8.23 -8.73
CA TYR A 112 -0.98 -7.39 -8.14
C TYR A 112 -0.72 -5.91 -8.39
N ILE A 113 -1.79 -5.13 -8.39
CA ILE A 113 -1.77 -3.68 -8.55
C ILE A 113 -2.64 -3.08 -7.46
N VAL A 114 -2.11 -2.10 -6.72
CA VAL A 114 -2.90 -1.31 -5.79
C VAL A 114 -3.34 -0.03 -6.53
N PRO A 115 -4.60 0.06 -6.94
CA PRO A 115 -5.10 1.27 -7.57
C PRO A 115 -5.21 2.41 -6.54
N ARG A 116 -5.41 3.62 -7.00
CA ARG A 116 -5.78 4.73 -6.12
C ARG A 116 -7.12 4.42 -5.45
N ALA A 117 -7.27 4.80 -4.20
CA ALA A 117 -8.47 4.50 -3.43
C ALA A 117 -9.74 5.13 -4.04
N GLU A 118 -9.59 6.30 -4.69
CA GLU A 118 -10.67 6.98 -5.42
C GLU A 118 -11.27 6.12 -6.54
N HIS A 119 -10.50 5.16 -7.06
CA HIS A 119 -10.95 4.29 -8.15
C HIS A 119 -11.64 3.02 -7.66
N ASN A 120 -11.63 2.72 -6.37
CA ASN A 120 -12.18 1.46 -5.83
C ASN A 120 -13.64 1.22 -6.23
N LEU A 121 -14.44 2.29 -6.33
CA LEU A 121 -15.86 2.23 -6.71
C LEU A 121 -16.11 2.65 -8.16
N ASP A 122 -15.06 2.98 -8.94
CA ASP A 122 -15.21 3.33 -10.34
C ASP A 122 -15.65 2.08 -11.14
N HIS A 123 -16.78 2.21 -11.86
CA HIS A 123 -17.30 1.13 -12.69
C HIS A 123 -16.32 0.65 -13.77
N LYS A 124 -15.40 1.50 -14.21
CA LYS A 124 -14.36 1.14 -15.19
C LYS A 124 -13.37 0.13 -14.62
N LEU A 125 -13.13 0.13 -13.30
CA LEU A 125 -12.30 -0.87 -12.66
C LEU A 125 -12.86 -2.29 -12.83
N LEU A 126 -14.18 -2.41 -13.00
CA LEU A 126 -14.84 -3.68 -13.26
C LEU A 126 -14.52 -4.28 -14.65
N LEU A 127 -13.95 -3.47 -15.56
CA LEU A 127 -13.56 -3.88 -16.91
C LEU A 127 -12.14 -4.48 -16.97
N LEU A 128 -11.43 -4.47 -15.85
CA LEU A 128 -10.07 -4.96 -15.71
C LEU A 128 -10.04 -6.39 -15.12
N ASP A 129 -8.88 -7.03 -15.13
CA ASP A 129 -8.67 -8.34 -14.50
C ASP A 129 -8.69 -8.22 -12.96
N LYS A 130 -9.87 -8.39 -12.39
CA LYS A 130 -10.12 -8.18 -10.96
C LYS A 130 -9.25 -9.04 -10.05
N SER A 131 -8.75 -10.18 -10.54
CA SER A 131 -7.85 -11.06 -9.79
C SER A 131 -6.49 -10.42 -9.50
N LYS A 132 -6.15 -9.36 -10.22
CA LYS A 132 -4.88 -8.64 -10.10
C LYS A 132 -4.95 -7.39 -9.22
N TYR A 133 -6.13 -6.99 -8.76
CA TYR A 133 -6.28 -5.75 -8.02
C TYR A 133 -6.38 -6.00 -6.52
N GLU A 134 -5.48 -5.35 -5.76
CA GLU A 134 -5.49 -5.27 -4.31
C GLU A 134 -6.08 -3.91 -3.90
N LEU A 135 -7.37 -3.90 -3.57
CA LEU A 135 -8.11 -2.67 -3.28
C LEU A 135 -7.75 -2.12 -1.91
N TYR A 136 -7.38 -0.86 -1.85
CA TYR A 136 -6.98 -0.18 -0.62
C TYR A 136 -8.21 0.37 0.10
N VAL A 137 -8.71 -0.38 1.11
CA VAL A 137 -10.03 -0.16 1.70
C VAL A 137 -10.06 0.77 2.92
N THR A 138 -8.89 1.13 3.43
CA THR A 138 -8.77 2.02 4.61
C THR A 138 -7.80 3.17 4.34
N GLU A 139 -7.91 3.81 3.17
CA GLU A 139 -7.05 4.95 2.85
C GLU A 139 -7.41 6.16 3.71
N GLY A 140 -6.41 6.69 4.38
CA GLY A 140 -6.57 7.86 5.27
C GLY A 140 -6.19 9.19 4.63
N CYS A 141 -5.82 9.21 3.35
CA CYS A 141 -5.56 10.44 2.62
C CYS A 141 -6.85 11.00 2.01
N CYS A 142 -6.92 12.32 1.87
CA CYS A 142 -8.05 12.95 1.20
C CYS A 142 -8.04 12.68 -0.31
N THR A 143 -9.22 12.73 -0.90
CA THR A 143 -9.41 12.73 -2.35
C THR A 143 -8.63 13.88 -2.96
N CYS A 144 -7.87 13.59 -4.03
CA CYS A 144 -7.12 14.62 -4.77
C CYS A 144 -6.18 15.45 -3.90
N CYS A 145 -5.51 14.85 -2.90
CA CYS A 145 -4.55 15.56 -2.05
C CYS A 145 -3.48 16.27 -2.89
N PRO A 146 -3.41 17.61 -2.85
CA PRO A 146 -2.50 18.38 -3.72
C PRO A 146 -1.02 18.15 -3.39
N VAL A 147 -0.72 17.70 -2.17
CA VAL A 147 0.65 17.44 -1.69
C VAL A 147 1.01 15.95 -1.66
N TRP A 148 0.21 15.09 -2.28
CA TRP A 148 0.43 13.64 -2.28
C TRP A 148 1.84 13.25 -2.71
N THR A 149 2.25 13.69 -3.89
CA THR A 149 3.57 13.34 -4.48
C THR A 149 4.71 13.84 -3.63
N GLU A 150 4.65 15.10 -3.19
CA GLU A 150 5.68 15.69 -2.31
C GLU A 150 5.75 14.96 -0.96
N HIS A 151 4.60 14.58 -0.41
CA HIS A 151 4.51 13.84 0.84
C HIS A 151 5.24 12.50 0.73
N PHE A 152 4.95 11.69 -0.29
CA PHE A 152 5.62 10.39 -0.45
C PHE A 152 7.10 10.51 -0.80
N ALA A 153 7.49 11.49 -1.62
CA ALA A 153 8.91 11.77 -1.90
C ALA A 153 9.68 12.12 -0.63
N SER A 154 9.10 12.97 0.23
CA SER A 154 9.72 13.35 1.50
C SER A 154 9.84 12.18 2.49
N ILE A 155 8.83 11.30 2.56
CA ILE A 155 8.92 10.07 3.37
C ILE A 155 10.01 9.14 2.84
N SER A 156 10.09 8.96 1.53
CA SER A 156 11.12 8.14 0.90
C SER A 156 12.53 8.67 1.18
N GLU A 157 12.72 9.98 1.09
CA GLU A 157 13.97 10.64 1.45
C GLU A 157 14.32 10.49 2.93
N GLY A 158 13.35 10.70 3.81
CA GLY A 158 13.50 10.49 5.25
C GLY A 158 13.92 9.07 5.59
N ASN A 159 13.31 8.08 4.96
CA ASN A 159 13.64 6.67 5.16
C ASN A 159 15.08 6.33 4.70
N ARG A 160 15.54 6.91 3.58
CA ARG A 160 16.93 6.72 3.09
C ARG A 160 17.96 7.32 4.02
N ASN A 161 17.70 8.52 4.53
CA ASN A 161 18.65 9.31 5.29
C ASN A 161 18.56 9.04 6.80
N GLU A 162 17.74 8.09 7.25
CA GLU A 162 17.46 7.81 8.66
C GLU A 162 17.00 9.07 9.43
N ILE A 163 16.42 10.02 8.72
CA ILE A 163 15.91 11.26 9.30
C ILE A 163 14.60 10.91 9.99
N ILE A 164 14.65 10.81 11.31
CA ILE A 164 13.44 10.80 12.13
C ILE A 164 12.68 12.10 11.81
N PHE A 165 11.39 11.98 11.57
CA PHE A 165 10.44 13.02 11.25
C PHE A 165 10.84 14.37 11.88
N THR A 166 11.44 15.25 11.11
CA THR A 166 11.89 16.56 11.60
C THR A 166 10.69 17.50 11.74
N GLU A 167 10.74 18.44 12.68
CA GLU A 167 9.69 19.46 12.83
C GLU A 167 9.35 20.20 11.53
N SER A 168 10.30 20.34 10.61
CA SER A 168 10.05 21.00 9.31
C SER A 168 9.20 20.16 8.38
N LEU A 169 9.36 18.83 8.40
CA LEU A 169 8.49 17.89 7.69
C LEU A 169 7.11 17.85 8.36
N ALA A 170 7.07 17.82 9.70
CA ALA A 170 5.82 17.88 10.44
C ALA A 170 5.01 19.13 10.08
N ARG A 171 5.62 20.31 10.02
CA ARG A 171 4.93 21.58 9.67
C ARG A 171 4.40 21.58 8.24
N LYS A 172 5.15 21.03 7.28
CA LYS A 172 4.69 20.91 5.90
C LYS A 172 3.47 19.99 5.77
N TYR A 173 3.25 19.11 6.76
CA TYR A 173 2.11 18.20 6.85
C TYR A 173 1.05 18.65 7.84
N GLU A 174 1.36 19.59 8.75
CA GLU A 174 0.35 20.28 9.56
C GLU A 174 -0.67 20.98 8.66
N ASP A 175 -0.25 21.53 7.53
CA ASP A 175 -1.16 22.10 6.55
C ASP A 175 -2.12 21.05 5.98
N CYS A 176 -1.64 19.84 5.67
CA CYS A 176 -2.48 18.72 5.28
C CYS A 176 -3.43 18.27 6.42
N TRP A 177 -3.00 18.34 7.69
CA TRP A 177 -3.83 18.02 8.84
C TRP A 177 -4.80 19.15 9.22
N LEU A 178 -4.41 20.41 9.05
CA LEU A 178 -5.25 21.59 9.30
C LEU A 178 -6.32 21.74 8.21
N GLU A 179 -5.96 21.48 6.95
CA GLU A 179 -6.92 21.40 5.85
C GLU A 179 -7.90 20.24 6.03
N ARG A 180 -7.51 19.19 6.75
CA ARG A 180 -8.41 18.10 7.19
C ARG A 180 -9.60 18.56 8.02
N GLY A 181 -9.49 19.67 8.72
CA GLY A 181 -10.59 20.31 9.47
C GLY A 181 -11.46 21.21 8.62
N SER A 182 -11.08 21.49 7.37
CA SER A 182 -11.89 22.27 6.46
C SER A 182 -12.92 21.36 5.76
N SER A 183 -14.15 21.82 5.66
CA SER A 183 -15.29 21.06 5.12
C SER A 183 -15.20 20.73 3.62
N GLU A 184 -14.10 21.09 2.96
CA GLU A 184 -13.91 20.89 1.53
C GLU A 184 -13.35 19.50 1.18
N PHE A 185 -12.81 18.75 2.15
CA PHE A 185 -12.20 17.44 1.93
C PHE A 185 -12.97 16.34 2.65
N ASP A 186 -13.58 15.44 1.90
CA ASP A 186 -14.21 14.24 2.43
C ASP A 186 -13.14 13.16 2.67
N PHE A 187 -12.68 13.08 3.92
CA PHE A 187 -11.65 12.10 4.35
C PHE A 187 -12.19 10.68 4.48
N ASP A 188 -13.47 10.54 4.70
CA ASP A 188 -14.08 9.22 4.86
C ASP A 188 -14.43 8.59 3.52
N ALA A 189 -14.32 9.36 2.41
CA ALA A 189 -14.69 8.91 1.08
C ALA A 189 -13.92 7.67 0.59
N HIS A 190 -12.75 7.40 1.16
CA HIS A 190 -11.90 6.27 0.76
C HIS A 190 -11.86 5.11 1.76
N ILE A 191 -12.57 5.26 2.88
CA ILE A 191 -12.75 4.18 3.84
C ILE A 191 -14.01 3.42 3.44
N LEU A 192 -13.80 2.25 2.86
CA LEU A 192 -14.93 1.41 2.46
C LEU A 192 -15.53 0.73 3.68
N ASN A 193 -16.84 0.86 3.83
CA ASN A 193 -17.56 0.10 4.84
C ASN A 193 -17.71 -1.37 4.42
N ALA A 194 -18.16 -2.19 5.36
CA ALA A 194 -18.28 -3.62 5.17
C ALA A 194 -19.24 -4.02 4.03
N GLU A 195 -20.32 -3.25 3.81
CA GLU A 195 -21.27 -3.48 2.70
C GLU A 195 -20.61 -3.22 1.35
N GLN A 196 -19.87 -2.12 1.20
CA GLN A 196 -19.12 -1.79 -0.02
C GLN A 196 -18.09 -2.87 -0.36
N ILE A 197 -17.35 -3.37 0.66
CA ILE A 197 -16.39 -4.48 0.47
C ILE A 197 -17.11 -5.75 0.03
N SER A 198 -18.26 -6.07 0.62
CA SER A 198 -19.08 -7.21 0.22
C SER A 198 -19.53 -7.10 -1.25
N ILE A 199 -19.95 -5.90 -1.68
CA ILE A 199 -20.32 -5.65 -3.08
C ILE A 199 -19.12 -5.88 -4.01
N LEU A 200 -17.94 -5.35 -3.67
CA LEU A 200 -16.73 -5.53 -4.48
C LEU A 200 -16.30 -7.01 -4.54
N TYR A 201 -16.39 -7.72 -3.42
CA TYR A 201 -16.11 -9.15 -3.37
C TYR A 201 -17.06 -9.94 -4.31
N LYS A 202 -18.36 -9.68 -4.24
CA LYS A 202 -19.36 -10.29 -5.13
C LYS A 202 -19.11 -9.95 -6.60
N LYS A 203 -18.51 -8.81 -6.90
CA LYS A 203 -18.08 -8.42 -8.24
C LYS A 203 -16.78 -9.09 -8.71
N GLY A 204 -16.11 -9.86 -7.83
CA GLY A 204 -14.95 -10.68 -8.15
C GLY A 204 -13.60 -10.13 -7.70
N PHE A 205 -13.56 -9.06 -6.90
CA PHE A 205 -12.32 -8.63 -6.25
C PHE A 205 -12.04 -9.52 -5.04
N MET A 206 -10.82 -10.05 -4.96
CA MET A 206 -10.45 -11.03 -3.94
C MET A 206 -9.38 -10.53 -2.97
N HIS A 207 -8.75 -9.39 -3.26
CA HIS A 207 -7.65 -8.86 -2.46
C HIS A 207 -7.98 -7.47 -1.94
N PHE A 208 -7.93 -7.33 -0.62
CA PHE A 208 -8.23 -6.08 0.08
C PHE A 208 -7.05 -5.72 0.97
N LYS A 209 -6.59 -4.48 0.85
CA LYS A 209 -5.46 -3.95 1.60
C LYS A 209 -5.94 -2.98 2.66
N MET A 210 -5.49 -3.20 3.88
CA MET A 210 -5.77 -2.31 5.00
C MET A 210 -4.50 -1.58 5.44
N SER A 211 -4.63 -0.30 5.77
CA SER A 211 -3.58 0.51 6.40
C SER A 211 -4.03 1.02 7.76
N GLY A 212 -3.12 1.72 8.45
CA GLY A 212 -3.44 2.34 9.72
C GLY A 212 -3.65 1.33 10.84
N ARG A 213 -2.75 0.36 10.89
CA ARG A 213 -2.73 -0.68 11.93
C ARG A 213 -2.37 -0.17 13.33
N ASP A 214 -2.03 1.11 13.45
CA ASP A 214 -1.83 1.81 14.71
C ASP A 214 -3.19 2.33 15.17
N ALA A 215 -3.79 1.69 16.15
CA ALA A 215 -5.14 1.98 16.66
C ALA A 215 -5.35 3.44 17.11
N ASP A 216 -4.26 4.14 17.45
CA ASP A 216 -4.32 5.48 18.03
C ASP A 216 -4.51 6.63 17.02
N THR A 217 -4.48 6.36 15.71
CA THR A 217 -4.41 7.42 14.70
C THR A 217 -5.71 7.71 13.96
N ARG A 218 -6.82 7.01 14.27
CA ARG A 218 -8.10 7.20 13.56
C ARG A 218 -9.28 7.34 14.52
N PRO A 219 -9.68 8.56 14.88
CA PRO A 219 -10.76 8.78 15.83
C PRO A 219 -12.16 8.39 15.34
N ASN A 220 -12.37 8.17 14.03
CA ASN A 220 -13.72 8.05 13.47
C ASN A 220 -14.08 6.65 12.89
N THR A 221 -13.19 5.67 12.93
CA THR A 221 -13.44 4.36 12.26
C THR A 221 -13.79 3.23 13.23
N GLY A 222 -13.98 3.50 14.49
CA GLY A 222 -14.05 2.44 15.51
C GLY A 222 -12.68 1.80 15.73
N SER A 223 -12.60 0.82 16.60
CA SER A 223 -11.37 0.07 16.77
C SER A 223 -11.10 -0.74 15.49
N TYR A 224 -9.83 -0.98 15.18
CA TYR A 224 -9.43 -1.86 14.07
C TYR A 224 -10.07 -3.26 14.23
N THR A 225 -10.29 -3.68 15.45
CA THR A 225 -10.97 -4.93 15.83
C THR A 225 -12.43 -4.91 15.38
N ASP A 226 -13.17 -3.82 15.63
CA ASP A 226 -14.58 -3.70 15.24
C ASP A 226 -14.74 -3.76 13.71
N TYR A 227 -13.79 -3.17 12.99
CA TYR A 227 -13.77 -3.24 11.53
C TYR A 227 -13.50 -4.65 11.01
N LEU A 228 -12.54 -5.38 11.63
CA LEU A 228 -12.27 -6.77 11.30
C LEU A 228 -13.45 -7.68 11.64
N ASP A 229 -14.09 -7.48 12.78
CA ASP A 229 -15.27 -8.25 13.19
C ASP A 229 -16.41 -8.04 12.20
N SER A 230 -16.64 -6.80 11.75
CA SER A 230 -17.62 -6.51 10.72
C SER A 230 -17.30 -7.20 9.39
N LEU A 231 -16.03 -7.29 9.00
CA LEU A 231 -15.60 -8.02 7.80
C LEU A 231 -15.78 -9.54 7.96
N LEU A 232 -15.50 -10.09 9.13
CA LEU A 232 -15.70 -11.51 9.44
C LEU A 232 -17.18 -11.87 9.37
N GLU A 233 -18.06 -11.08 9.98
CA GLU A 233 -19.51 -11.28 9.89
C GLU A 233 -20.01 -11.29 8.44
N ILE A 234 -19.47 -10.42 7.59
CA ILE A 234 -19.83 -10.38 6.18
C ILE A 234 -19.31 -11.62 5.46
N TYR A 235 -18.07 -11.99 5.72
CA TYR A 235 -17.48 -13.19 5.13
C TYR A 235 -18.32 -14.45 5.45
N GLU A 236 -18.76 -14.59 6.69
CA GLU A 236 -19.63 -15.71 7.10
C GLU A 236 -20.99 -15.69 6.44
N LYS A 237 -21.55 -14.50 6.16
CA LYS A 237 -22.84 -14.36 5.43
C LYS A 237 -22.73 -14.61 3.92
N ILE A 238 -21.53 -14.54 3.36
CA ILE A 238 -21.28 -14.74 1.92
C ILE A 238 -20.90 -16.19 1.61
N LYS A 239 -20.39 -16.90 2.60
CA LYS A 239 -20.01 -18.30 2.54
C LYS A 239 -21.20 -19.24 2.58
#